data_e8cb48b58514acde8980a0df542d5e65
#
_entry.id   e8cb48b58514acde8980a0df542d5e65
#
_cell.length_a   1.000
_cell.length_b   1.000
_cell.length_c   1.000
_cell.angle_alpha   90.00
_cell.angle_beta   90.00
_cell.angle_gamma   90.00
#
_symmetry.space_group_name_H-M   'P 1'
#
loop_
_entity.id
_entity.type
_entity.pdbx_description
1 polymer ?
#
loop_
_entity_poly.entity_id
_entity_poly.type
_entity_poly.pdbx_seq_one_letter_code
_entity_poly.pdbx_strand_id
1 'polypeptide(L)'
;MLKAALFVFAIVQGKVASFSLAPAAGMPRAPVAHSRQQQQRAAGLQLKAPEDPEHEAKVDKALKAMVGFSNSYCKNTGTSYCSDLSIPAVVIKGLAEHKVTLGAPLCPCRHYEDKEAEAKDGYWNCPCVPMRERHECHCMLFLTKDNEFAGDKQFISVEETIEVTKGMSIL
;
A
#
# COMPACT_ATOMS: atom_id res chain seq x y z
N MET A 1 -57.27 -7.40 -20.22
CA MET A 1 -57.81 -6.12 -19.73
C MET A 1 -56.67 -5.24 -19.27
N LEU A 2 -56.37 -4.24 -20.09
CA LEU A 2 -55.20 -3.36 -20.01
C LEU A 2 -55.60 -2.14 -19.15
N LYS A 3 -54.88 -1.85 -18.06
CA LYS A 3 -55.02 -0.59 -17.32
C LYS A 3 -53.71 0.20 -17.43
N ALA A 4 -53.74 1.18 -18.31
CA ALA A 4 -52.70 2.20 -18.43
C ALA A 4 -52.88 3.22 -17.29
N ALA A 5 -51.81 3.47 -16.52
CA ALA A 5 -51.73 4.55 -15.55
C ALA A 5 -50.95 5.70 -16.17
N LEU A 6 -51.62 6.81 -16.48
CA LEU A 6 -51.04 8.07 -16.88
C LEU A 6 -50.40 8.73 -15.65
N PHE A 7 -49.08 8.95 -15.66
CA PHE A 7 -48.41 9.86 -14.73
C PHE A 7 -48.36 11.25 -15.35
N VAL A 8 -49.09 12.17 -14.73
CA VAL A 8 -49.06 13.60 -15.07
C VAL A 8 -47.83 14.23 -14.45
N PHE A 9 -46.92 14.73 -15.30
CA PHE A 9 -45.77 15.52 -14.87
C PHE A 9 -46.21 16.96 -14.64
N ALA A 10 -46.24 17.38 -13.37
CA ALA A 10 -46.41 18.78 -13.00
C ALA A 10 -45.07 19.51 -13.10
N ILE A 11 -44.92 20.41 -14.08
CA ILE A 11 -43.76 21.30 -14.25
C ILE A 11 -43.94 22.46 -13.26
N VAL A 12 -43.12 22.46 -12.20
CA VAL A 12 -42.99 23.60 -11.30
C VAL A 12 -41.98 24.59 -11.89
N GLN A 13 -42.47 25.70 -12.41
CA GLN A 13 -41.63 26.81 -12.83
C GLN A 13 -41.16 27.61 -11.61
N GLY A 14 -39.91 27.35 -11.18
CA GLY A 14 -39.23 28.14 -10.18
C GLY A 14 -38.67 29.43 -10.77
N LYS A 15 -39.15 30.57 -10.28
CA LYS A 15 -38.63 31.92 -10.64
C LYS A 15 -37.18 32.02 -10.11
N VAL A 16 -36.21 32.14 -11.00
CA VAL A 16 -34.81 32.48 -10.68
C VAL A 16 -34.72 33.99 -10.39
N ALA A 17 -34.49 34.32 -9.12
CA ALA A 17 -34.16 35.70 -8.74
C ALA A 17 -32.74 35.99 -9.15
N SER A 18 -32.58 36.99 -10.03
CA SER A 18 -31.26 37.50 -10.43
C SER A 18 -30.64 38.29 -9.29
N PHE A 19 -29.64 37.68 -8.64
CA PHE A 19 -28.78 38.40 -7.69
C PHE A 19 -27.68 39.12 -8.48
N SER A 20 -27.79 40.47 -8.55
CA SER A 20 -26.74 41.32 -9.04
C SER A 20 -25.62 41.44 -8.00
N LEU A 21 -24.46 40.83 -8.24
CA LEU A 21 -23.25 41.04 -7.44
C LEU A 21 -22.57 42.33 -7.86
N ALA A 22 -22.56 43.31 -6.98
CA ALA A 22 -21.70 44.48 -7.11
C ALA A 22 -20.22 44.06 -6.96
N PRO A 23 -19.27 44.70 -7.71
CA PRO A 23 -17.86 44.39 -7.57
C PRO A 23 -17.33 44.89 -6.22
N ALA A 24 -16.89 43.99 -5.37
CA ALA A 24 -16.19 44.34 -4.15
C ALA A 24 -14.84 44.95 -4.45
N ALA A 25 -14.64 46.20 -3.99
CA ALA A 25 -13.38 46.93 -4.07
C ALA A 25 -12.23 46.11 -3.47
N GLY A 26 -11.14 45.98 -4.23
CA GLY A 26 -9.98 45.18 -3.83
C GLY A 26 -9.32 45.71 -2.57
N MET A 27 -9.38 44.90 -1.54
CA MET A 27 -8.51 45.08 -0.34
C MET A 27 -7.09 44.65 -0.71
N PRO A 28 -6.04 45.40 -0.34
CA PRO A 28 -4.66 44.97 -0.55
C PRO A 28 -4.38 43.72 0.29
N ARG A 29 -4.03 42.61 -0.38
CA ARG A 29 -3.56 41.39 0.30
C ARG A 29 -2.23 41.71 0.99
N ALA A 30 -2.21 41.65 2.31
CA ALA A 30 -0.98 41.67 3.08
C ALA A 30 -0.10 40.50 2.64
N PRO A 31 1.24 40.68 2.53
CA PRO A 31 2.14 39.59 2.21
C PRO A 31 2.08 38.55 3.34
N VAL A 32 1.71 37.32 2.98
CA VAL A 32 1.74 36.18 3.92
C VAL A 32 3.21 35.91 4.25
N ALA A 33 3.63 36.35 5.43
CA ALA A 33 4.94 36.01 5.95
C ALA A 33 4.99 34.50 6.20
N HIS A 34 5.58 33.76 5.27
CA HIS A 34 5.88 32.36 5.47
C HIS A 34 6.84 32.25 6.65
N SER A 35 6.37 31.69 7.75
CA SER A 35 7.17 31.56 8.95
C SER A 35 8.43 30.76 8.64
N ARG A 36 9.56 31.16 9.24
CA ARG A 36 10.86 30.49 9.13
C ARG A 36 10.79 28.99 9.44
N GLN A 37 9.78 28.57 10.17
CA GLN A 37 9.46 27.19 10.50
C GLN A 37 8.95 26.36 9.31
N GLN A 38 8.26 26.98 8.34
CA GLN A 38 7.83 26.31 7.11
C GLN A 38 9.00 26.12 6.11
N GLN A 39 9.94 27.05 6.08
CA GLN A 39 11.15 26.91 5.27
C GLN A 39 12.11 25.82 5.80
N GLN A 40 12.13 25.58 7.10
CA GLN A 40 12.93 24.49 7.70
C GLN A 40 12.33 23.11 7.42
N ARG A 41 11.01 23.00 7.22
CA ARG A 41 10.34 21.74 6.83
C ARG A 41 10.58 21.38 5.36
N ALA A 42 10.80 22.35 4.49
CA ALA A 42 11.11 22.10 3.07
C ALA A 42 12.57 21.68 2.84
N ALA A 43 13.48 21.97 3.78
CA ALA A 43 14.89 21.57 3.72
C ALA A 43 15.14 20.14 4.25
N GLY A 44 14.09 19.47 4.72
CA GLY A 44 14.14 18.08 5.20
C GLY A 44 13.99 17.05 4.08
N LEU A 45 14.60 17.24 2.91
CA LEU A 45 14.98 16.10 2.07
C LEU A 45 16.10 15.40 2.83
N GLN A 46 15.72 14.50 3.75
CA GLN A 46 16.64 13.58 4.36
C GLN A 46 17.28 12.76 3.24
N LEU A 47 18.49 13.16 2.86
CA LEU A 47 19.41 12.24 2.23
C LEU A 47 19.42 11.00 3.12
N LYS A 48 18.97 9.85 2.57
CA LYS A 48 18.97 8.54 3.23
C LYS A 48 20.34 8.42 3.91
N ALA A 49 20.38 8.38 5.24
CA ALA A 49 21.62 8.18 5.98
C ALA A 49 22.26 6.89 5.45
N PRO A 50 23.61 6.79 5.38
CA PRO A 50 24.25 5.54 4.98
C PRO A 50 23.69 4.44 5.87
N GLU A 51 23.08 3.41 5.24
CA GLU A 51 22.44 2.31 5.95
C GLU A 51 23.51 1.65 6.81
N ASP A 52 23.20 1.47 8.08
CA ASP A 52 24.09 0.80 9.02
C ASP A 52 24.39 -0.62 8.46
N PRO A 53 25.65 -0.97 8.20
CA PRO A 53 26.01 -2.27 7.61
C PRO A 53 25.50 -3.45 8.47
N GLU A 54 25.36 -3.26 9.78
CA GLU A 54 24.79 -4.26 10.67
C GLU A 54 23.28 -4.43 10.42
N HIS A 55 22.57 -3.34 10.16
CA HIS A 55 21.14 -3.39 9.81
C HIS A 55 20.95 -4.09 8.46
N GLU A 56 21.74 -3.75 7.44
CA GLU A 56 21.68 -4.37 6.12
C GLU A 56 21.93 -5.89 6.19
N ALA A 57 22.94 -6.31 6.94
CA ALA A 57 23.21 -7.73 7.15
C ALA A 57 22.03 -8.47 7.84
N LYS A 58 21.33 -7.80 8.76
CA LYS A 58 20.12 -8.37 9.40
C LYS A 58 18.97 -8.49 8.40
N VAL A 59 18.78 -7.47 7.54
CA VAL A 59 17.75 -7.48 6.49
C VAL A 59 18.04 -8.58 5.47
N ASP A 60 19.28 -8.77 5.03
CA ASP A 60 19.65 -9.86 4.12
C ASP A 60 19.37 -11.25 4.70
N LYS A 61 19.67 -11.44 5.98
CA LYS A 61 19.34 -12.69 6.68
C LYS A 61 17.82 -12.89 6.76
N ALA A 62 17.08 -11.83 7.07
CA ALA A 62 15.63 -11.85 7.11
C ALA A 62 15.03 -12.10 5.73
N LEU A 63 15.60 -11.51 4.66
CA LEU A 63 15.19 -11.71 3.29
C LEU A 63 15.26 -13.19 2.88
N LYS A 64 16.38 -13.86 3.15
CA LYS A 64 16.53 -15.31 2.91
C LYS A 64 15.45 -16.12 3.61
N ALA A 65 15.14 -15.77 4.87
CA ALA A 65 14.09 -16.42 5.63
C ALA A 65 12.69 -16.16 5.04
N MET A 66 12.41 -14.92 4.61
CA MET A 66 11.11 -14.57 4.03
C MET A 66 10.89 -15.17 2.65
N VAL A 67 11.92 -15.25 1.80
CA VAL A 67 11.87 -15.99 0.53
C VAL A 67 11.55 -17.47 0.78
N GLY A 68 12.29 -18.13 1.68
CA GLY A 68 12.05 -19.54 2.01
C GLY A 68 10.64 -19.76 2.57
N PHE A 69 10.18 -18.89 3.46
CA PHE A 69 8.82 -18.92 3.99
C PHE A 69 7.77 -18.79 2.88
N SER A 70 7.90 -17.79 2.00
CA SER A 70 6.93 -17.53 0.94
C SER A 70 6.84 -18.69 -0.06
N ASN A 71 7.98 -19.24 -0.48
CA ASN A 71 8.03 -20.41 -1.36
C ASN A 71 7.35 -21.62 -0.71
N SER A 72 7.62 -21.86 0.58
CA SER A 72 6.99 -22.95 1.32
C SER A 72 5.48 -22.77 1.47
N TYR A 73 5.05 -21.52 1.70
CA TYR A 73 3.63 -21.21 1.83
C TYR A 73 2.89 -21.44 0.51
N CYS A 74 3.40 -20.93 -0.62
CA CYS A 74 2.82 -21.19 -1.94
C CYS A 74 2.67 -22.69 -2.22
N LYS A 75 3.72 -23.46 -1.96
CA LYS A 75 3.71 -24.91 -2.16
C LYS A 75 2.68 -25.63 -1.27
N ASN A 76 2.58 -25.24 0.00
CA ASN A 76 1.71 -25.92 0.97
C ASN A 76 0.24 -25.58 0.78
N THR A 77 -0.07 -24.34 0.32
CA THR A 77 -1.45 -23.88 0.13
C THR A 77 -1.94 -24.04 -1.31
N GLY A 78 -1.07 -24.39 -2.25
CA GLY A 78 -1.42 -24.48 -3.68
C GLY A 78 -1.63 -23.12 -4.34
N THR A 79 -1.22 -22.04 -3.67
CA THR A 79 -1.22 -20.67 -4.23
C THR A 79 0.00 -20.45 -5.12
N SER A 80 -0.01 -19.39 -5.91
CA SER A 80 1.12 -18.97 -6.74
C SER A 80 1.43 -17.50 -6.54
N TYR A 81 2.60 -17.08 -7.00
CA TYR A 81 2.97 -15.68 -7.06
C TYR A 81 2.20 -14.95 -8.15
N CYS A 82 2.15 -13.62 -8.07
CA CYS A 82 1.70 -12.79 -9.17
C CYS A 82 2.52 -13.09 -10.44
N SER A 83 1.88 -13.01 -11.60
CA SER A 83 2.53 -13.17 -12.90
C SER A 83 3.67 -12.19 -13.12
N ASP A 84 3.55 -10.98 -12.58
CA ASP A 84 4.65 -10.01 -12.48
C ASP A 84 5.45 -10.27 -11.20
N LEU A 85 6.61 -10.88 -11.33
CA LEU A 85 7.48 -11.25 -10.20
C LEU A 85 8.10 -10.06 -9.47
N SER A 86 8.02 -8.84 -10.02
CA SER A 86 8.47 -7.64 -9.32
C SER A 86 7.61 -7.38 -8.08
N ILE A 87 6.31 -7.67 -8.14
CA ILE A 87 5.37 -7.48 -7.04
C ILE A 87 5.73 -8.38 -5.84
N PRO A 88 5.79 -9.71 -5.98
CA PRO A 88 6.19 -10.56 -4.84
C PRO A 88 7.60 -10.25 -4.33
N ALA A 89 8.55 -9.90 -5.20
CA ALA A 89 9.91 -9.54 -4.78
C ALA A 89 9.92 -8.33 -3.84
N VAL A 90 9.22 -7.25 -4.22
CA VAL A 90 9.08 -6.03 -3.41
C VAL A 90 8.37 -6.32 -2.08
N VAL A 91 7.30 -7.11 -2.11
CA VAL A 91 6.55 -7.47 -0.90
C VAL A 91 7.42 -8.30 0.05
N ILE A 92 8.15 -9.30 -0.44
CA ILE A 92 9.03 -10.15 0.37
C ILE A 92 10.14 -9.32 1.01
N LYS A 93 10.73 -8.37 0.28
CA LYS A 93 11.73 -7.45 0.84
C LYS A 93 11.14 -6.57 1.94
N GLY A 94 9.95 -5.99 1.73
CA GLY A 94 9.26 -5.21 2.77
C GLY A 94 8.91 -6.04 4.01
N LEU A 95 8.54 -7.30 3.85
CA LEU A 95 8.34 -8.23 4.98
C LEU A 95 9.64 -8.48 5.75
N ALA A 96 10.77 -8.58 5.06
CA ALA A 96 12.08 -8.75 5.69
C ALA A 96 12.47 -7.51 6.49
N GLU A 97 12.25 -6.33 5.96
CA GLU A 97 12.51 -5.06 6.64
C GLU A 97 11.62 -4.88 7.88
N HIS A 98 10.31 -5.13 7.76
CA HIS A 98 9.42 -5.11 8.92
C HIS A 98 9.80 -6.15 9.99
N LYS A 99 10.26 -7.33 9.58
CA LYS A 99 10.72 -8.35 10.52
C LYS A 99 11.93 -7.89 11.32
N VAL A 100 12.84 -7.13 10.73
CA VAL A 100 14.02 -6.59 11.43
C VAL A 100 13.65 -5.39 12.30
N THR A 101 12.82 -4.48 11.80
CA THR A 101 12.48 -3.23 12.49
C THR A 101 11.38 -3.40 13.56
N LEU A 102 10.38 -4.21 13.30
CA LEU A 102 9.20 -4.40 14.17
C LEU A 102 9.21 -5.75 14.89
N GLY A 103 10.13 -6.66 14.57
CA GLY A 103 10.18 -8.02 15.12
C GLY A 103 9.18 -8.99 14.48
N ALA A 104 8.29 -8.54 13.61
CA ALA A 104 7.26 -9.35 12.96
C ALA A 104 7.13 -8.99 11.47
N PRO A 105 6.76 -9.95 10.59
CA PRO A 105 6.60 -9.72 9.16
C PRO A 105 5.26 -9.01 8.85
N LEU A 106 5.09 -7.79 9.33
CA LEU A 106 3.90 -6.98 9.09
C LEU A 106 3.74 -6.72 7.59
N CYS A 107 2.51 -6.83 7.07
CA CYS A 107 2.21 -6.63 5.65
C CYS A 107 2.63 -5.22 5.16
N PRO A 108 3.52 -5.08 4.17
CA PRO A 108 4.02 -3.77 3.75
C PRO A 108 3.04 -3.00 2.86
N CYS A 109 2.01 -3.66 2.33
CA CYS A 109 1.07 -3.08 1.35
C CYS A 109 -0.11 -2.34 1.99
N ARG A 110 -0.05 -2.05 3.27
CA ARG A 110 -1.09 -1.34 4.02
C ARG A 110 -0.52 -0.11 4.72
N HIS A 111 -1.36 0.89 4.89
CA HIS A 111 -1.06 2.02 5.75
C HIS A 111 -1.49 1.70 7.19
N TYR A 112 -0.65 2.03 8.16
CA TYR A 112 -0.90 1.82 9.58
C TYR A 112 -0.66 3.13 10.33
N GLU A 113 -1.52 3.44 11.29
CA GLU A 113 -1.32 4.57 12.21
C GLU A 113 -0.21 4.24 13.22
N ASP A 114 -0.21 3.01 13.73
CA ASP A 114 0.79 2.47 14.68
C ASP A 114 1.25 1.08 14.23
N LYS A 115 2.38 1.04 13.52
CA LYS A 115 2.97 -0.23 13.02
C LYS A 115 3.38 -1.19 14.14
N GLU A 116 3.85 -0.66 15.27
CA GLU A 116 4.32 -1.49 16.38
C GLU A 116 3.15 -2.19 17.09
N ALA A 117 2.04 -1.47 17.28
CA ALA A 117 0.82 -2.06 17.84
C ALA A 117 0.26 -3.14 16.91
N GLU A 118 0.16 -2.88 15.62
CA GLU A 118 -0.33 -3.83 14.60
C GLU A 118 0.56 -5.07 14.47
N ALA A 119 1.88 -4.88 14.55
CA ALA A 119 2.84 -5.99 14.53
C ALA A 119 2.66 -6.92 15.77
N LYS A 120 2.33 -6.35 16.94
CA LYS A 120 2.06 -7.11 18.17
C LYS A 120 0.70 -7.80 18.12
N ASP A 121 -0.32 -7.15 17.61
CA ASP A 121 -1.66 -7.74 17.42
C ASP A 121 -1.60 -8.96 16.48
N GLY A 122 -0.80 -8.86 15.43
CA GLY A 122 -0.51 -9.97 14.54
C GLY A 122 -1.57 -10.24 13.47
N TYR A 123 -2.67 -9.49 13.44
CA TYR A 123 -3.74 -9.68 12.46
C TYR A 123 -3.22 -9.54 11.02
N TRP A 124 -2.35 -8.54 10.80
CA TRP A 124 -1.77 -8.23 9.50
C TRP A 124 -0.36 -8.80 9.29
N ASN A 125 0.16 -9.61 10.22
CA ASN A 125 1.43 -10.32 10.01
C ASN A 125 1.27 -11.40 8.94
N CYS A 126 2.21 -11.46 8.01
CA CYS A 126 2.16 -12.37 6.86
C CYS A 126 2.43 -13.84 7.29
N PRO A 127 1.56 -14.78 6.92
CA PRO A 127 0.32 -14.67 6.18
C PRO A 127 -0.79 -14.09 7.08
N CYS A 128 -1.37 -12.97 6.67
CA CYS A 128 -2.37 -12.26 7.44
C CYS A 128 -3.67 -13.08 7.63
N VAL A 129 -4.49 -12.69 8.60
CA VAL A 129 -5.75 -13.40 8.89
C VAL A 129 -6.64 -13.52 7.65
N PRO A 130 -6.88 -12.46 6.82
CA PRO A 130 -7.65 -12.60 5.59
C PRO A 130 -7.10 -13.67 4.63
N MET A 131 -5.76 -13.74 4.50
CA MET A 131 -5.14 -14.77 3.65
C MET A 131 -5.35 -16.19 4.21
N ARG A 132 -5.23 -16.37 5.53
CA ARG A 132 -5.37 -17.67 6.16
C ARG A 132 -6.82 -18.19 6.17
N GLU A 133 -7.79 -17.29 6.29
CA GLU A 133 -9.20 -17.65 6.45
C GLU A 133 -9.98 -17.63 5.12
N ARG A 134 -9.66 -16.69 4.22
CA ARG A 134 -10.43 -16.46 3.00
C ARG A 134 -9.61 -16.49 1.71
N HIS A 135 -8.31 -16.78 1.81
CA HIS A 135 -7.37 -16.74 0.69
C HIS A 135 -7.29 -15.38 -0.04
N GLU A 136 -7.48 -14.29 0.73
CA GLU A 136 -7.45 -12.93 0.24
C GLU A 136 -6.09 -12.29 0.56
N CYS A 137 -5.21 -12.20 -0.44
CA CYS A 137 -3.92 -11.52 -0.32
C CYS A 137 -3.95 -10.16 -1.01
N HIS A 138 -4.10 -9.09 -0.26
CA HIS A 138 -4.09 -7.72 -0.78
C HIS A 138 -2.75 -7.34 -1.47
N CYS A 139 -1.66 -7.91 -1.00
CA CYS A 139 -0.32 -7.68 -1.57
C CYS A 139 -0.06 -8.42 -2.88
N MET A 140 -0.98 -9.22 -3.36
CA MET A 140 -0.79 -10.11 -4.51
C MET A 140 0.45 -11.04 -4.40
N LEU A 141 0.85 -11.35 -3.15
CA LEU A 141 1.95 -12.27 -2.88
C LEU A 141 1.52 -13.73 -3.03
N PHE A 142 0.33 -14.07 -2.51
CA PHE A 142 -0.22 -15.42 -2.54
C PHE A 142 -1.57 -15.41 -3.23
N LEU A 143 -1.62 -15.88 -4.47
CA LEU A 143 -2.83 -15.84 -5.29
C LEU A 143 -3.36 -17.26 -5.55
N THR A 144 -4.67 -17.38 -5.50
CA THR A 144 -5.36 -18.61 -5.91
C THR A 144 -5.39 -18.70 -7.44
N LYS A 145 -5.55 -19.90 -7.97
CA LYS A 145 -5.46 -20.15 -9.44
C LYS A 145 -6.57 -19.46 -10.24
N ASP A 146 -7.65 -19.10 -9.60
CA ASP A 146 -8.80 -18.38 -10.18
C ASP A 146 -8.60 -16.86 -10.20
N ASN A 147 -7.52 -16.35 -9.58
CA ASN A 147 -7.21 -14.93 -9.61
C ASN A 147 -6.56 -14.55 -10.95
N GLU A 148 -7.05 -13.49 -11.59
CA GLU A 148 -6.58 -13.01 -12.90
C GLU A 148 -5.10 -12.60 -12.96
N PHE A 149 -4.52 -12.23 -11.81
CA PHE A 149 -3.10 -11.85 -11.70
C PHE A 149 -2.20 -13.01 -11.29
N ALA A 150 -2.76 -14.19 -11.06
CA ALA A 150 -1.97 -15.35 -10.66
C ALA A 150 -1.06 -15.82 -11.79
N GLY A 151 0.22 -15.98 -11.46
CA GLY A 151 1.18 -16.64 -12.34
C GLY A 151 1.28 -18.14 -12.05
N ASP A 152 2.15 -18.82 -12.78
CA ASP A 152 2.39 -20.26 -12.61
C ASP A 152 3.49 -20.58 -11.60
N LYS A 153 4.25 -19.58 -11.16
CA LYS A 153 5.41 -19.78 -10.29
C LYS A 153 5.01 -19.83 -8.82
N GLN A 154 5.54 -20.84 -8.13
CA GLN A 154 5.46 -20.99 -6.67
C GLN A 154 6.83 -20.83 -5.99
N PHE A 155 7.84 -20.45 -6.78
CA PHE A 155 9.21 -20.31 -6.33
C PHE A 155 9.84 -19.05 -6.92
N ILE A 156 10.54 -18.31 -6.06
CA ILE A 156 11.42 -17.20 -6.41
C ILE A 156 12.74 -17.38 -5.67
N SER A 157 13.87 -17.08 -6.29
CA SER A 157 15.16 -17.16 -5.63
C SER A 157 15.48 -15.88 -4.84
N VAL A 158 16.45 -15.98 -3.93
CA VAL A 158 16.95 -14.82 -3.19
C VAL A 158 17.62 -13.84 -4.13
N GLU A 159 18.43 -14.36 -5.07
CA GLU A 159 19.15 -13.59 -6.06
C GLU A 159 18.20 -12.83 -7.00
N GLU A 160 17.13 -13.50 -7.46
CA GLU A 160 16.08 -12.91 -8.30
C GLU A 160 15.36 -11.79 -7.52
N THR A 161 15.07 -11.99 -6.23
CA THR A 161 14.45 -10.99 -5.37
C THR A 161 15.34 -9.77 -5.19
N ILE A 162 16.64 -9.96 -4.94
CA ILE A 162 17.61 -8.87 -4.78
C ILE A 162 17.75 -8.08 -6.09
N GLU A 163 17.91 -8.77 -7.23
CA GLU A 163 18.11 -8.09 -8.52
C GLU A 163 16.92 -7.22 -8.89
N VAL A 164 15.70 -7.75 -8.73
CA VAL A 164 14.47 -7.04 -9.06
C VAL A 164 14.24 -5.84 -8.13
N THR A 165 14.63 -5.94 -6.86
CA THR A 165 14.42 -4.87 -5.86
C THR A 165 15.60 -3.92 -5.74
N LYS A 166 16.64 -4.07 -6.55
CA LYS A 166 17.84 -3.24 -6.53
C LYS A 166 17.49 -1.78 -6.84
N GLY A 167 17.86 -0.88 -5.93
CA GLY A 167 17.56 0.54 -6.08
C GLY A 167 16.13 0.96 -5.76
N MET A 168 15.25 0.05 -5.36
CA MET A 168 13.90 0.39 -4.90
C MET A 168 13.93 0.71 -3.40
N SER A 169 13.48 1.91 -3.04
CA SER A 169 13.13 2.24 -1.65
C SER A 169 11.73 1.72 -1.37
N ILE A 170 11.58 0.86 -0.36
CA ILE A 170 10.32 0.15 -0.10
C ILE A 170 9.51 0.82 1.01
N LEU A 171 10.08 1.72 1.78
CA LEU A 171 9.42 2.41 2.92
C LEU A 171 9.81 3.89 2.98
#